data_042bd5904e3d8785c8fa167407c1a6fe
#
_entry.id   042bd5904e3d8785c8fa167407c1a6fe
#
_cell.length_a   1.000
_cell.length_b   1.000
_cell.length_c   1.000
_cell.angle_alpha   90.00
_cell.angle_beta   90.00
_cell.angle_gamma   90.00
#
_symmetry.space_group_name_H-M   'P 1'
#
loop_
_entity.id
_entity.type
_entity.pdbx_description
1 polymer ?
#
loop_
_entity_poly.entity_id
_entity_poly.type
_entity_poly.pdbx_seq_one_letter_code
_entity_poly.pdbx_strand_id
1 'polypeptide(L)'
;MQFKAASLDDLAAISRIFHSCWHISYQDLLKEKVRSDMTLEAAAELWRPSLEDPQGRETVLGIFNDIPVSVFRIGPDKEFVGRGHLFSIYVSPDFSGIGLGGKTLTEALKRLSDKGFSDISLWVFEKNQRANGMYAKFGFKPTGKSRIDNRWQENEIELLKTNT
;
A
#
# COMPACT_ATOMS: atom_id res chain seq x y z
N MET A 1 0.27 16.24 8.73
CA MET A 1 0.13 14.78 8.68
C MET A 1 1.30 14.18 9.44
N GLN A 2 1.03 13.29 10.36
CA GLN A 2 2.03 12.59 11.18
C GLN A 2 2.07 11.11 10.78
N PHE A 3 3.22 10.46 11.01
CA PHE A 3 3.40 9.04 10.71
C PHE A 3 4.03 8.34 11.89
N LYS A 4 3.50 7.18 12.26
CA LYS A 4 4.05 6.34 13.32
C LYS A 4 4.15 4.88 12.90
N ALA A 5 5.10 4.14 13.47
CA ALA A 5 5.10 2.69 13.35
C ALA A 5 3.78 2.13 13.93
N ALA A 6 3.13 1.25 13.20
CA ALA A 6 1.89 0.64 13.62
C ALA A 6 2.14 -0.55 14.56
N SER A 7 1.22 -0.76 15.48
CA SER A 7 1.17 -1.88 16.40
C SER A 7 -0.18 -2.60 16.34
N LEU A 8 -0.36 -3.67 17.12
CA LEU A 8 -1.66 -4.36 17.23
C LEU A 8 -2.79 -3.45 17.71
N ASP A 9 -2.48 -2.43 18.51
CA ASP A 9 -3.47 -1.45 18.94
C ASP A 9 -4.09 -0.65 17.78
N ASP A 10 -3.38 -0.58 16.65
CA ASP A 10 -3.81 0.12 15.44
C ASP A 10 -4.62 -0.76 14.49
N LEU A 11 -4.76 -2.06 14.78
CA LEU A 11 -5.38 -3.03 13.87
C LEU A 11 -6.78 -2.61 13.44
N ALA A 12 -7.61 -2.13 14.36
CA ALA A 12 -8.97 -1.69 14.07
C ALA A 12 -8.99 -0.48 13.10
N ALA A 13 -8.08 0.47 13.27
CA ALA A 13 -7.97 1.63 12.37
C ALA A 13 -7.48 1.20 10.98
N ILE A 14 -6.46 0.36 10.91
CA ILE A 14 -5.92 -0.19 9.65
C ILE A 14 -6.99 -0.97 8.89
N SER A 15 -7.73 -1.83 9.60
CA SER A 15 -8.80 -2.63 9.01
C SER A 15 -9.90 -1.77 8.42
N ARG A 16 -10.30 -0.69 9.08
CA ARG A 16 -11.28 0.27 8.55
C ARG A 16 -10.78 0.98 7.29
N ILE A 17 -9.54 1.46 7.29
CA ILE A 17 -8.94 2.11 6.11
C ILE A 17 -8.93 1.14 4.93
N PHE A 18 -8.42 -0.07 5.14
CA PHE A 18 -8.34 -1.10 4.11
C PHE A 18 -9.72 -1.50 3.58
N HIS A 19 -10.67 -1.78 4.46
CA HIS A 19 -12.04 -2.12 4.10
C HIS A 19 -12.73 -1.01 3.28
N SER A 20 -12.58 0.26 3.68
CA SER A 20 -13.14 1.38 2.92
C SER A 20 -12.52 1.52 1.53
N CYS A 21 -11.21 1.32 1.39
CA CYS A 21 -10.56 1.29 0.08
C CYS A 21 -11.11 0.15 -0.80
N TRP A 22 -11.31 -1.02 -0.22
CA TRP A 22 -11.80 -2.20 -0.92
C TRP A 22 -13.21 -1.99 -1.49
N HIS A 23 -14.09 -1.39 -0.70
CA HIS A 23 -15.50 -1.18 -1.08
C HIS A 23 -15.76 0.08 -1.89
N ILE A 24 -14.95 1.13 -1.72
CA ILE A 24 -15.15 2.42 -2.36
C ILE A 24 -14.15 2.64 -3.49
N SER A 25 -12.84 2.62 -3.17
CA SER A 25 -11.81 2.94 -4.17
C SER A 25 -11.68 1.87 -5.25
N TYR A 26 -11.97 0.62 -4.93
CA TYR A 26 -11.79 -0.53 -5.82
C TYR A 26 -13.10 -1.07 -6.37
N GLN A 27 -14.21 -0.34 -6.22
CA GLN A 27 -15.52 -0.81 -6.69
C GLN A 27 -15.55 -1.15 -8.19
N ASP A 28 -14.80 -0.42 -9.01
CA ASP A 28 -14.71 -0.64 -10.46
C ASP A 28 -13.50 -1.49 -10.87
N LEU A 29 -12.65 -1.87 -9.92
CA LEU A 29 -11.42 -2.64 -10.17
C LEU A 29 -11.56 -4.11 -9.84
N LEU A 30 -12.31 -4.43 -8.79
CA LEU A 30 -12.48 -5.79 -8.27
C LEU A 30 -13.89 -6.32 -8.51
N LYS A 31 -13.99 -7.63 -8.73
CA LYS A 31 -15.28 -8.32 -8.85
C LYS A 31 -16.09 -8.15 -7.57
N GLU A 32 -17.41 -8.03 -7.70
CA GLU A 32 -18.34 -7.85 -6.57
C GLU A 32 -18.15 -8.91 -5.50
N LYS A 33 -18.03 -10.19 -5.89
CA LYS A 33 -17.81 -11.28 -4.93
C LYS A 33 -16.53 -11.09 -4.12
N VAL A 34 -15.44 -10.69 -4.75
CA VAL A 34 -14.15 -10.42 -4.07
C VAL A 34 -14.30 -9.28 -3.07
N ARG A 35 -15.06 -8.24 -3.43
CA ARG A 35 -15.34 -7.10 -2.55
C ARG A 35 -16.26 -7.45 -1.40
N SER A 36 -17.33 -8.19 -1.65
CA SER A 36 -18.31 -8.56 -0.64
C SER A 36 -17.75 -9.53 0.41
N ASP A 37 -16.79 -10.37 0.03
CA ASP A 37 -16.11 -11.28 0.97
C ASP A 37 -15.13 -10.51 1.91
N MET A 38 -14.77 -9.27 1.59
CA MET A 38 -13.91 -8.42 2.44
C MET A 38 -14.75 -7.70 3.50
N THR A 39 -15.01 -8.39 4.58
CA THR A 39 -15.62 -7.81 5.79
C THR A 39 -14.56 -7.10 6.65
N LEU A 40 -14.98 -6.37 7.69
CA LEU A 40 -14.03 -5.79 8.65
C LEU A 40 -13.22 -6.87 9.38
N GLU A 41 -13.83 -8.00 9.69
CA GLU A 41 -13.18 -9.15 10.31
C GLU A 41 -12.13 -9.75 9.35
N ALA A 42 -12.49 -9.95 8.08
CA ALA A 42 -11.56 -10.44 7.06
C ALA A 42 -10.37 -9.48 6.86
N ALA A 43 -10.62 -8.17 6.88
CA ALA A 43 -9.58 -7.17 6.84
C ALA A 43 -8.64 -7.25 8.06
N ALA A 44 -9.19 -7.42 9.26
CA ALA A 44 -8.41 -7.58 10.48
C ALA A 44 -7.57 -8.87 10.44
N GLU A 45 -8.13 -9.98 10.00
CA GLU A 45 -7.39 -11.25 9.84
C GLU A 45 -6.25 -11.13 8.83
N LEU A 46 -6.45 -10.38 7.74
CA LEU A 46 -5.43 -10.14 6.72
C LEU A 46 -4.25 -9.30 7.26
N TRP A 47 -4.54 -8.28 8.06
CA TRP A 47 -3.52 -7.36 8.56
C TRP A 47 -2.83 -7.80 9.86
N ARG A 48 -3.51 -8.55 10.72
CA ARG A 48 -2.99 -9.01 12.01
C ARG A 48 -1.61 -9.64 11.93
N PRO A 49 -1.32 -10.62 11.05
CA PRO A 49 0.00 -11.25 10.99
C PRO A 49 1.14 -10.25 10.74
N SER A 50 0.88 -9.22 9.95
CA SER A 50 1.90 -8.20 9.63
C SER A 50 2.26 -7.30 10.81
N LEU A 51 1.39 -7.23 11.82
CA LEU A 51 1.62 -6.47 13.05
C LEU A 51 2.19 -7.36 14.17
N GLU A 52 1.81 -8.64 14.22
CA GLU A 52 2.32 -9.62 15.19
C GLU A 52 3.75 -10.06 14.86
N ASP A 53 4.03 -10.32 13.58
CA ASP A 53 5.36 -10.72 13.09
C ASP A 53 5.74 -9.91 11.83
N PRO A 54 6.42 -8.78 11.99
CA PRO A 54 6.80 -7.91 10.88
C PRO A 54 7.72 -8.52 9.84
N GLN A 55 8.51 -9.54 10.18
CA GLN A 55 9.44 -10.23 9.26
C GLN A 55 10.37 -9.29 8.49
N GLY A 56 10.98 -8.33 9.17
CA GLY A 56 11.86 -7.33 8.57
C GLY A 56 11.15 -6.23 7.77
N ARG A 57 9.81 -6.20 7.79
CA ARG A 57 8.99 -5.16 7.16
C ARG A 57 8.45 -4.20 8.20
N GLU A 58 8.14 -3.01 7.76
CA GLU A 58 7.57 -1.96 8.60
C GLU A 58 6.16 -1.61 8.12
N THR A 59 5.19 -1.62 9.03
CA THR A 59 3.85 -1.08 8.80
C THR A 59 3.75 0.27 9.48
N VAL A 60 3.30 1.28 8.75
CA VAL A 60 3.24 2.67 9.21
C VAL A 60 1.82 3.20 9.03
N LEU A 61 1.32 3.83 10.09
CA LEU A 61 0.03 4.51 10.11
C LEU A 61 0.23 6.01 9.89
N GLY A 62 -0.51 6.58 8.96
CA GLY A 62 -0.59 8.02 8.73
C GLY A 62 -1.79 8.63 9.43
N ILE A 63 -1.57 9.74 10.17
CA ILE A 63 -2.56 10.42 10.99
C ILE A 63 -2.68 11.87 10.49
N PHE A 64 -3.90 12.31 10.26
CA PHE A 64 -4.24 13.67 9.85
C PHE A 64 -5.36 14.20 10.73
N ASN A 65 -5.12 15.34 11.39
CA ASN A 65 -6.06 15.92 12.38
C ASN A 65 -6.52 14.88 13.42
N ASP A 66 -5.57 14.16 14.00
CA ASP A 66 -5.77 13.10 15.00
C ASP A 66 -6.59 11.87 14.52
N ILE A 67 -6.87 11.80 13.22
CA ILE A 67 -7.60 10.70 12.60
C ILE A 67 -6.63 9.82 11.81
N PRO A 68 -6.63 8.48 12.01
CA PRO A 68 -5.93 7.54 11.15
C PRO A 68 -6.53 7.56 9.73
N VAL A 69 -5.72 7.92 8.74
CA VAL A 69 -6.20 8.13 7.35
C VAL A 69 -5.46 7.32 6.31
N SER A 70 -4.29 6.81 6.63
CA SER A 70 -3.52 6.00 5.68
C SER A 70 -2.70 4.94 6.37
N VAL A 71 -2.36 3.89 5.63
CA VAL A 71 -1.45 2.84 6.06
C VAL A 71 -0.57 2.43 4.88
N PHE A 72 0.69 2.16 5.15
CA PHE A 72 1.58 1.53 4.17
C PHE A 72 2.50 0.51 4.83
N ARG A 73 2.99 -0.44 4.03
CA ARG A 73 3.93 -1.46 4.46
C ARG A 73 5.11 -1.52 3.50
N ILE A 74 6.32 -1.45 4.06
CA ILE A 74 7.57 -1.38 3.33
C ILE A 74 8.60 -2.36 3.89
N GLY A 75 9.61 -2.67 3.10
CA GLY A 75 10.74 -3.48 3.54
C GLY A 75 11.64 -3.89 2.37
N PRO A 76 12.55 -4.86 2.60
CA PRO A 76 13.36 -5.43 1.53
C PRO A 76 12.49 -6.12 0.48
N ASP A 77 12.87 -6.01 -0.77
CA ASP A 77 12.29 -6.81 -1.85
C ASP A 77 12.61 -8.30 -1.63
N LYS A 78 11.65 -9.18 -1.90
CA LYS A 78 11.83 -10.62 -1.70
C LYS A 78 12.67 -11.27 -2.80
N GLU A 79 12.66 -10.72 -4.00
CA GLU A 79 13.28 -11.31 -5.18
C GLU A 79 14.64 -10.69 -5.49
N PHE A 80 14.86 -9.43 -5.10
CA PHE A 80 16.06 -8.67 -5.47
C PHE A 80 16.77 -8.10 -4.24
N VAL A 81 17.94 -8.64 -3.95
CA VAL A 81 18.80 -8.17 -2.86
C VAL A 81 19.21 -6.71 -3.12
N GLY A 82 19.12 -5.87 -2.08
CA GLY A 82 19.50 -4.46 -2.16
C GLY A 82 18.39 -3.54 -2.68
N ARG A 83 17.25 -4.09 -3.10
CA ARG A 83 16.08 -3.33 -3.54
C ARG A 83 15.05 -3.23 -2.42
N GLY A 84 14.46 -2.05 -2.25
CA GLY A 84 13.31 -1.85 -1.37
C GLY A 84 12.00 -2.19 -2.07
N HIS A 85 10.96 -2.47 -1.29
CA HIS A 85 9.63 -2.79 -1.81
C HIS A 85 8.54 -2.10 -1.01
N LEU A 86 7.61 -1.49 -1.72
CA LEU A 86 6.35 -1.00 -1.17
C LEU A 86 5.29 -2.09 -1.33
N PHE A 87 5.00 -2.82 -0.25
CA PHE A 87 4.05 -3.96 -0.26
C PHE A 87 2.60 -3.52 -0.32
N SER A 88 2.27 -2.42 0.37
CA SER A 88 0.91 -1.92 0.46
C SER A 88 0.91 -0.43 0.73
N ILE A 89 -0.06 0.29 0.15
CA ILE A 89 -0.37 1.67 0.49
C ILE A 89 -1.86 1.89 0.29
N TYR A 90 -2.53 2.36 1.34
CA TYR A 90 -3.96 2.65 1.35
C TYR A 90 -4.21 4.00 2.00
N VAL A 91 -5.07 4.80 1.41
CA VAL A 91 -5.54 6.08 1.96
C VAL A 91 -7.05 6.04 2.00
N SER A 92 -7.62 6.38 3.15
CA SER A 92 -9.07 6.40 3.32
C SER A 92 -9.75 7.25 2.24
N PRO A 93 -10.76 6.70 1.54
CA PRO A 93 -11.48 7.42 0.49
C PRO A 93 -12.14 8.72 0.99
N ASP A 94 -12.51 8.79 2.28
CA ASP A 94 -13.09 9.99 2.90
C ASP A 94 -12.15 11.21 2.84
N PHE A 95 -10.85 10.96 2.67
CA PHE A 95 -9.80 11.99 2.58
C PHE A 95 -9.19 12.07 1.17
N SER A 96 -9.91 11.62 0.16
CA SER A 96 -9.42 11.69 -1.21
C SER A 96 -9.41 13.12 -1.77
N GLY A 97 -8.50 13.40 -2.71
CA GLY A 97 -8.44 14.70 -3.39
C GLY A 97 -7.68 15.80 -2.67
N ILE A 98 -7.27 15.62 -1.42
CA ILE A 98 -6.53 16.63 -0.63
C ILE A 98 -5.01 16.36 -0.54
N GLY A 99 -4.49 15.48 -1.38
CA GLY A 99 -3.05 15.24 -1.52
C GLY A 99 -2.44 14.26 -0.50
N LEU A 100 -3.23 13.60 0.34
CA LEU A 100 -2.70 12.69 1.36
C LEU A 100 -2.04 11.45 0.77
N GLY A 101 -2.46 10.98 -0.40
CA GLY A 101 -1.81 9.87 -1.09
C GLY A 101 -0.35 10.19 -1.45
N GLY A 102 -0.11 11.38 -2.00
CA GLY A 102 1.24 11.85 -2.31
C GLY A 102 2.11 11.99 -1.05
N LYS A 103 1.56 12.54 0.04
CA LYS A 103 2.27 12.66 1.32
C LYS A 103 2.61 11.28 1.90
N THR A 104 1.68 10.34 1.84
CA THR A 104 1.89 8.97 2.32
C THR A 104 2.98 8.26 1.50
N LEU A 105 2.94 8.39 0.17
CA LEU A 105 3.97 7.82 -0.70
C LEU A 105 5.35 8.47 -0.47
N THR A 106 5.41 9.78 -0.30
CA THR A 106 6.65 10.50 0.03
C THR A 106 7.28 9.94 1.30
N GLU A 107 6.50 9.73 2.36
CA GLU A 107 7.01 9.16 3.61
C GLU A 107 7.50 7.71 3.42
N ALA A 108 6.75 6.89 2.67
CA ALA A 108 7.16 5.52 2.39
C ALA A 108 8.51 5.46 1.65
N LEU A 109 8.68 6.30 0.63
CA LEU A 109 9.92 6.39 -0.14
C LEU A 109 11.09 6.91 0.72
N LYS A 110 10.82 7.92 1.55
CA LYS A 110 11.82 8.44 2.49
C LYS A 110 12.31 7.34 3.44
N ARG A 111 11.42 6.59 4.07
CA ARG A 111 11.78 5.49 4.99
C ARG A 111 12.56 4.38 4.31
N LEU A 112 12.22 4.03 3.07
CA LEU A 112 12.99 3.07 2.29
C LEU A 112 14.39 3.60 1.97
N SER A 113 14.51 4.86 1.59
CA SER A 113 15.80 5.52 1.37
C SER A 113 16.66 5.59 2.65
N ASP A 114 16.05 5.94 3.79
CA ASP A 114 16.72 5.98 5.09
C ASP A 114 17.25 4.59 5.52
N LYS A 115 16.64 3.51 5.03
CA LYS A 115 17.08 2.11 5.20
C LYS A 115 18.18 1.71 4.20
N GLY A 116 18.59 2.60 3.29
CA GLY A 116 19.66 2.37 2.33
C GLY A 116 19.23 1.81 0.98
N PHE A 117 17.91 1.72 0.71
CA PHE A 117 17.42 1.26 -0.58
C PHE A 117 17.39 2.43 -1.58
N SER A 118 18.13 2.30 -2.69
CA SER A 118 18.12 3.25 -3.80
C SER A 118 17.04 2.93 -4.82
N ASP A 119 16.86 1.66 -5.10
CA ASP A 119 15.85 1.17 -6.03
C ASP A 119 14.65 0.64 -5.26
N ILE A 120 13.46 1.02 -5.70
CA ILE A 120 12.21 0.69 -5.01
C ILE A 120 11.20 0.13 -6.01
N SER A 121 10.68 -1.06 -5.73
CA SER A 121 9.65 -1.71 -6.53
C SER A 121 8.29 -1.72 -5.82
N LEU A 122 7.25 -1.94 -6.60
CA LEU A 122 5.90 -2.22 -6.11
C LEU A 122 5.11 -3.02 -7.16
N TRP A 123 4.04 -3.65 -6.71
CA TRP A 123 3.00 -4.22 -7.57
C TRP A 123 1.73 -3.40 -7.46
N VAL A 124 1.08 -3.15 -8.59
CA VAL A 124 -0.17 -2.37 -8.66
C VAL A 124 -1.13 -3.02 -9.65
N PHE A 125 -2.42 -2.99 -9.37
CA PHE A 125 -3.42 -3.43 -10.35
C PHE A 125 -3.26 -2.63 -11.66
N GLU A 126 -3.12 -3.33 -12.76
CA GLU A 126 -2.94 -2.72 -14.08
C GLU A 126 -4.06 -1.72 -14.40
N LYS A 127 -5.30 -2.07 -14.04
CA LYS A 127 -6.48 -1.23 -14.26
C LYS A 127 -6.56 0.00 -13.33
N ASN A 128 -5.76 0.08 -12.27
CA ASN A 128 -5.81 1.18 -11.32
C ASN A 128 -5.09 2.43 -11.87
N GLN A 129 -5.74 3.10 -12.83
CA GLN A 129 -5.17 4.26 -13.52
C GLN A 129 -4.80 5.40 -12.57
N ARG A 130 -5.59 5.60 -11.49
CA ARG A 130 -5.33 6.63 -10.50
C ARG A 130 -4.00 6.38 -9.76
N ALA A 131 -3.80 5.16 -9.27
CA ALA A 131 -2.55 4.78 -8.60
C ALA A 131 -1.38 4.80 -9.58
N ASN A 132 -1.54 4.24 -10.78
CA ASN A 132 -0.50 4.25 -11.81
C ASN A 132 -0.07 5.68 -12.17
N GLY A 133 -1.01 6.61 -12.32
CA GLY A 133 -0.72 8.02 -12.56
C GLY A 133 0.02 8.69 -11.40
N MET A 134 -0.31 8.36 -10.15
CA MET A 134 0.43 8.83 -8.99
C MET A 134 1.87 8.30 -8.99
N TYR A 135 2.06 7.00 -9.15
CA TYR A 135 3.39 6.39 -9.16
C TYR A 135 4.27 6.95 -10.29
N ALA A 136 3.70 7.16 -11.48
CA ALA A 136 4.43 7.78 -12.59
C ALA A 136 4.96 9.18 -12.25
N LYS A 137 4.18 10.01 -11.55
CA LYS A 137 4.61 11.34 -11.07
C LYS A 137 5.76 11.25 -10.06
N PHE A 138 5.87 10.15 -9.33
CA PHE A 138 6.97 9.89 -8.39
C PHE A 138 8.19 9.20 -9.03
N GLY A 139 8.16 9.01 -10.35
CA GLY A 139 9.29 8.48 -11.11
C GLY A 139 9.31 6.95 -11.23
N PHE A 140 8.23 6.27 -10.89
CA PHE A 140 8.09 4.84 -11.15
C PHE A 140 7.80 4.57 -12.63
N LYS A 141 8.38 3.50 -13.16
CA LYS A 141 8.20 3.05 -14.53
C LYS A 141 7.87 1.55 -14.57
N PRO A 142 7.03 1.10 -15.52
CA PRO A 142 6.78 -0.33 -15.70
C PRO A 142 8.07 -1.09 -16.03
N THR A 143 8.25 -2.26 -15.42
CA THR A 143 9.37 -3.16 -15.72
C THR A 143 9.08 -4.12 -16.89
N GLY A 144 7.82 -4.22 -17.29
CA GLY A 144 7.34 -5.22 -18.25
C GLY A 144 6.88 -6.53 -17.58
N LYS A 145 7.10 -6.69 -16.26
CA LYS A 145 6.60 -7.86 -15.54
C LYS A 145 5.13 -7.67 -15.17
N SER A 146 4.37 -8.75 -15.28
CA SER A 146 2.98 -8.84 -14.83
C SER A 146 2.73 -10.17 -14.11
N ARG A 147 1.71 -10.18 -13.27
CA ARG A 147 1.23 -11.40 -12.60
C ARG A 147 -0.26 -11.29 -12.34
N ILE A 148 -0.91 -12.42 -12.10
CA ILE A 148 -2.28 -12.46 -11.58
C ILE A 148 -2.19 -12.69 -10.08
N ASP A 149 -2.73 -11.78 -9.27
CA ASP A 149 -2.90 -12.05 -7.85
C ASP A 149 -4.08 -13.01 -7.67
N ASN A 150 -3.77 -14.24 -7.26
CA ASN A 150 -4.78 -15.29 -7.12
C ASN A 150 -5.84 -15.01 -6.04
N ARG A 151 -5.51 -14.17 -5.04
CA ARG A 151 -6.44 -13.79 -3.97
C ARG A 151 -7.53 -12.87 -4.50
N TRP A 152 -7.15 -11.94 -5.39
CA TRP A 152 -8.02 -10.89 -5.89
C TRP A 152 -8.46 -11.12 -7.34
N GLN A 153 -7.84 -12.10 -8.03
CA GLN A 153 -8.13 -12.48 -9.42
C GLN A 153 -8.00 -11.33 -10.41
N GLU A 154 -7.03 -10.43 -10.15
CA GLU A 154 -6.75 -9.27 -10.98
C GLU A 154 -5.28 -9.24 -11.42
N ASN A 155 -5.06 -8.68 -12.60
CA ASN A 155 -3.71 -8.52 -13.16
C ASN A 155 -3.00 -7.34 -12.48
N GLU A 156 -1.79 -7.61 -12.01
CA GLU A 156 -0.87 -6.61 -11.47
C GLU A 156 0.35 -6.45 -12.37
N ILE A 157 0.86 -5.24 -12.45
CA ILE A 157 2.14 -4.91 -13.08
C ILE A 157 3.16 -4.48 -12.04
N GLU A 158 4.43 -4.81 -12.30
CA GLU A 158 5.54 -4.33 -11.49
C GLU A 158 5.98 -2.95 -11.97
N LEU A 159 6.09 -2.03 -11.03
CA LEU A 159 6.70 -0.71 -11.24
C LEU A 159 8.01 -0.63 -10.47
N LEU A 160 9.00 0.05 -11.04
CA LEU A 160 10.32 0.28 -10.44
C LEU A 160 10.66 1.77 -10.51
N LYS A 161 11.13 2.29 -9.39
CA LYS A 161 11.80 3.58 -9.29
C LYS A 161 13.27 3.33 -9.03
N THR A 162 14.13 3.84 -9.89
CA THR A 162 15.59 3.81 -9.73
C THR A 162 16.09 5.20 -9.35
N ASN A 163 17.06 5.25 -8.47
CA ASN A 163 17.80 6.47 -8.16
C ASN A 163 19.02 6.55 -9.10
N THR A 164 18.76 7.00 -10.30
CA THR A 164 19.84 7.35 -11.25
C THR A 164 20.07 8.85 -11.25
#